data_dd336cb4d498cdc704b148f166b8efc7
#
_entry.id   dd336cb4d498cdc704b148f166b8efc7
#
_cell.length_a   1.000
_cell.length_b   1.000
_cell.length_c   1.000
_cell.angle_alpha   90.00
_cell.angle_beta   90.00
_cell.angle_gamma   90.00
#
_symmetry.space_group_name_H-M   'P 1'
#
loop_
_entity.id
_entity.type
_entity.pdbx_description
1 polymer ?
#
loop_
_entity_poly.entity_id
_entity_poly.type
_entity_poly.pdbx_seq_one_letter_code
_entity_poly.pdbx_strand_id
1 'polypeptide(L)'
;RYDGSRFADNMSVICQPTTELEADRYTIGAFVGDECRGEGRMINGRFFVTVHGEMGEKVSFRLYDALTGEYFVLDDPVDFASTVGTYQRPMALNTPTLTGIDSVTGDQGVAVYLDGGRVVVAGVAAESVEVYNASGMRVAAEGLGTGVYVVRVKTASGTITRTLFRR
;
A
#
# COMPACT_ATOMS: atom_id res chain seq x y z
N ARG A 1 -5.19 -12.97 -13.59
CA ARG A 1 -5.18 -12.08 -14.77
C ARG A 1 -6.60 -11.62 -15.02
N TYR A 2 -6.79 -10.33 -15.00
CA TYR A 2 -8.08 -9.70 -15.17
C TYR A 2 -8.55 -9.80 -16.64
N ASP A 3 -9.86 -10.06 -16.85
CA ASP A 3 -10.49 -10.13 -18.17
C ASP A 3 -11.55 -9.03 -18.31
N GLY A 4 -11.19 -7.94 -19.00
CA GLY A 4 -12.06 -6.79 -19.22
C GLY A 4 -13.14 -7.01 -20.31
N SER A 5 -13.05 -8.09 -21.09
CA SER A 5 -13.99 -8.34 -22.19
C SER A 5 -15.43 -8.67 -21.74
N ARG A 6 -15.60 -8.94 -20.44
CA ARG A 6 -16.90 -9.28 -19.82
C ARG A 6 -17.80 -8.06 -19.57
N PHE A 7 -17.25 -6.84 -19.67
CA PHE A 7 -17.95 -5.60 -19.34
C PHE A 7 -18.16 -4.75 -20.57
N ALA A 8 -19.34 -4.16 -20.69
CA ALA A 8 -19.72 -3.33 -21.83
C ALA A 8 -19.13 -1.93 -21.76
N ASP A 9 -18.92 -1.42 -20.55
CA ASP A 9 -18.46 -0.06 -20.31
C ASP A 9 -17.03 -0.02 -19.76
N ASN A 10 -16.38 1.12 -19.94
CA ASN A 10 -15.09 1.41 -19.34
C ASN A 10 -15.05 2.83 -18.77
N MET A 11 -14.25 3.02 -17.75
CA MET A 11 -13.98 4.29 -17.10
C MET A 11 -12.48 4.60 -17.22
N SER A 12 -12.14 5.79 -17.70
CA SER A 12 -10.76 6.29 -17.67
C SER A 12 -10.51 7.05 -16.39
N VAL A 13 -9.48 6.65 -15.64
CA VAL A 13 -9.07 7.31 -14.41
C VAL A 13 -7.67 7.89 -14.58
N ILE A 14 -7.52 9.18 -14.29
CA ILE A 14 -6.23 9.83 -14.15
C ILE A 14 -6.15 10.35 -12.73
N CYS A 15 -5.23 9.77 -11.95
CA CYS A 15 -5.06 10.15 -10.55
C CYS A 15 -3.60 10.45 -10.22
N GLN A 16 -3.41 11.30 -9.23
CA GLN A 16 -2.10 11.72 -8.75
C GLN A 16 -1.98 11.40 -7.26
N PRO A 17 -0.95 10.66 -6.85
CA PRO A 17 -0.70 10.40 -5.44
C PRO A 17 -0.43 11.69 -4.68
N THR A 18 -0.89 11.78 -3.44
CA THR A 18 -0.66 12.92 -2.56
C THR A 18 0.76 12.95 -1.99
N THR A 19 1.48 11.83 -2.08
CA THR A 19 2.90 11.70 -1.72
C THR A 19 3.72 11.36 -2.95
N GLU A 20 4.99 11.72 -2.96
CA GLU A 20 5.89 11.34 -4.05
C GLU A 20 6.17 9.83 -4.01
N LEU A 21 5.94 9.15 -5.13
CA LEU A 21 6.14 7.71 -5.29
C LEU A 21 7.15 7.42 -6.41
N GLU A 22 7.94 6.37 -6.25
CA GLU A 22 8.83 5.86 -7.30
C GLU A 22 8.00 5.16 -8.40
N ALA A 23 8.04 5.66 -9.63
CA ALA A 23 7.15 5.25 -10.73
C ALA A 23 7.23 3.74 -11.05
N ASP A 24 8.43 3.17 -11.04
CA ASP A 24 8.65 1.76 -11.41
C ASP A 24 8.37 0.78 -10.25
N ARG A 25 8.21 1.32 -9.04
CA ARG A 25 7.95 0.53 -7.83
C ARG A 25 6.47 0.25 -7.61
N TYR A 26 5.61 1.19 -7.97
CA TYR A 26 4.19 1.13 -7.63
C TYR A 26 3.30 0.92 -8.84
N THR A 27 2.34 0.02 -8.68
CA THR A 27 1.25 -0.23 -9.64
C THR A 27 -0.08 -0.02 -8.93
N ILE A 28 -1.05 0.58 -9.60
CA ILE A 28 -2.40 0.75 -9.05
C ILE A 28 -3.35 -0.27 -9.66
N GLY A 29 -4.18 -0.88 -8.83
CA GLY A 29 -5.31 -1.71 -9.24
C GLY A 29 -6.64 -1.04 -8.90
N ALA A 30 -7.61 -1.14 -9.78
CA ALA A 30 -8.98 -0.72 -9.55
C ALA A 30 -9.87 -1.95 -9.31
N PHE A 31 -10.74 -1.88 -8.31
CA PHE A 31 -11.54 -3.00 -7.83
C PHE A 31 -13.01 -2.61 -7.66
N VAL A 32 -13.92 -3.54 -7.99
CA VAL A 32 -15.31 -3.51 -7.56
C VAL A 32 -15.50 -4.69 -6.60
N GLY A 33 -15.71 -4.39 -5.32
CA GLY A 33 -15.57 -5.40 -4.28
C GLY A 33 -14.15 -5.97 -4.26
N ASP A 34 -14.02 -7.28 -4.42
CA ASP A 34 -12.72 -7.96 -4.49
C ASP A 34 -12.27 -8.31 -5.91
N GLU A 35 -13.06 -7.97 -6.92
CA GLU A 35 -12.71 -8.23 -8.31
C GLU A 35 -11.88 -7.09 -8.91
N CYS A 36 -10.68 -7.43 -9.41
CA CYS A 36 -9.85 -6.47 -10.15
C CYS A 36 -10.52 -6.14 -11.49
N ARG A 37 -10.75 -4.87 -11.75
CA ARG A 37 -11.42 -4.34 -12.94
C ARG A 37 -10.50 -3.50 -13.82
N GLY A 38 -9.27 -3.28 -13.40
CA GLY A 38 -8.26 -2.54 -14.15
C GLY A 38 -6.95 -2.39 -13.40
N GLU A 39 -5.89 -2.21 -14.17
CA GLU A 39 -4.55 -1.93 -13.64
C GLU A 39 -3.98 -0.69 -14.32
N GLY A 40 -3.15 0.05 -13.62
CA GLY A 40 -2.49 1.23 -14.14
C GLY A 40 -1.07 1.38 -13.63
N ARG A 41 -0.26 2.07 -14.42
CA ARG A 41 1.13 2.42 -14.08
C ARG A 41 1.28 3.92 -13.98
N MET A 42 2.31 4.34 -13.27
CA MET A 42 2.66 5.74 -13.15
C MET A 42 3.44 6.21 -14.36
N ILE A 43 3.00 7.33 -14.94
CA ILE A 43 3.68 8.04 -16.02
C ILE A 43 3.70 9.52 -15.63
N ASN A 44 4.88 10.11 -15.56
CA ASN A 44 5.06 11.52 -15.19
C ASN A 44 4.32 11.91 -13.88
N GLY A 45 4.44 11.07 -12.84
CA GLY A 45 3.86 11.32 -11.52
C GLY A 45 2.34 11.11 -11.43
N ARG A 46 1.71 10.52 -12.43
CA ARG A 46 0.27 10.21 -12.46
C ARG A 46 0.03 8.77 -12.84
N PHE A 47 -0.99 8.17 -12.24
CA PHE A 47 -1.49 6.87 -12.65
C PHE A 47 -2.57 7.05 -13.72
N PHE A 48 -2.50 6.19 -14.74
CA PHE A 48 -3.49 6.06 -15.81
C PHE A 48 -4.09 4.68 -15.72
N VAL A 49 -5.40 4.61 -15.48
CA VAL A 49 -6.10 3.34 -15.27
C VAL A 49 -7.33 3.31 -16.18
N THR A 50 -7.49 2.20 -16.90
CA THR A 50 -8.76 1.88 -17.54
C THR A 50 -9.47 0.85 -16.69
N VAL A 51 -10.66 1.18 -16.22
CA VAL A 51 -11.50 0.33 -15.36
C VAL A 51 -12.67 -0.15 -16.16
N HIS A 52 -12.90 -1.46 -16.19
CA HIS A 52 -14.07 -2.04 -16.86
C HIS A 52 -15.16 -2.34 -15.85
N GLY A 53 -16.40 -2.01 -16.17
CA GLY A 53 -17.50 -2.15 -15.23
C GLY A 53 -18.84 -1.70 -15.77
N GLU A 54 -19.73 -1.37 -14.85
CA GLU A 54 -21.10 -0.96 -15.15
C GLU A 54 -21.46 0.31 -14.37
N MET A 55 -22.37 1.10 -14.91
CA MET A 55 -22.87 2.29 -14.24
C MET A 55 -23.52 1.94 -12.90
N GLY A 56 -23.18 2.71 -11.87
CA GLY A 56 -23.69 2.53 -10.50
C GLY A 56 -22.77 1.70 -9.59
N GLU A 57 -21.73 1.09 -10.13
CA GLU A 57 -20.72 0.41 -9.32
C GLU A 57 -19.83 1.43 -8.56
N LYS A 58 -19.29 0.99 -7.43
CA LYS A 58 -18.28 1.73 -6.66
C LYS A 58 -16.91 1.12 -6.93
N VAL A 59 -15.97 1.94 -7.34
CA VAL A 59 -14.60 1.52 -7.66
C VAL A 59 -13.67 1.97 -6.54
N SER A 60 -13.00 1.02 -5.92
CA SER A 60 -11.92 1.25 -4.95
C SER A 60 -10.56 1.03 -5.60
N PHE A 61 -9.52 1.61 -5.01
CA PHE A 61 -8.16 1.51 -5.52
C PHE A 61 -7.25 0.83 -4.51
N ARG A 62 -6.32 0.02 -5.02
CA ARG A 62 -5.25 -0.60 -4.23
C ARG A 62 -3.92 -0.28 -4.89
N LEU A 63 -2.96 0.17 -4.09
CA LEU A 63 -1.61 0.44 -4.55
C LEU A 63 -0.74 -0.77 -4.23
N TYR A 64 -0.12 -1.36 -5.24
CA TYR A 64 0.80 -2.50 -5.09
C TYR A 64 2.24 -2.01 -5.09
N ASP A 65 3.02 -2.43 -4.10
CA ASP A 65 4.46 -2.20 -4.00
C ASP A 65 5.23 -3.43 -4.53
N ALA A 66 5.86 -3.29 -5.68
CA ALA A 66 6.60 -4.38 -6.32
C ALA A 66 7.86 -4.80 -5.53
N LEU A 67 8.37 -3.91 -4.66
CA LEU A 67 9.56 -4.22 -3.85
C LEU A 67 9.22 -5.10 -2.64
N THR A 68 8.09 -4.83 -1.97
CA THR A 68 7.68 -5.57 -0.77
C THR A 68 6.69 -6.69 -1.06
N GLY A 69 6.00 -6.63 -2.22
CA GLY A 69 4.90 -7.53 -2.55
C GLY A 69 3.60 -7.20 -1.80
N GLU A 70 3.57 -6.11 -1.08
CA GLU A 70 2.40 -5.66 -0.30
C GLU A 70 1.49 -4.77 -1.15
N TYR A 71 0.23 -4.65 -0.73
CA TYR A 71 -0.70 -3.68 -1.30
C TYR A 71 -1.40 -2.88 -0.21
N PHE A 72 -1.68 -1.62 -0.54
CA PHE A 72 -2.35 -0.67 0.34
C PHE A 72 -3.74 -0.40 -0.24
N VAL A 73 -4.78 -0.59 0.56
CA VAL A 73 -6.13 -0.17 0.21
C VAL A 73 -6.19 1.34 0.35
N LEU A 74 -6.61 2.02 -0.70
CA LEU A 74 -6.78 3.46 -0.69
C LEU A 74 -8.24 3.75 -0.37
N ASP A 75 -8.44 4.61 0.63
CA ASP A 75 -9.77 5.05 1.02
C ASP A 75 -10.39 5.91 -0.09
N ASP A 76 -11.70 6.16 -0.04
CA ASP A 76 -12.48 6.93 -1.00
C ASP A 76 -12.78 6.22 -2.35
N PRO A 77 -13.72 5.25 -2.33
CA PRO A 77 -14.23 4.67 -3.57
C PRO A 77 -14.96 5.73 -4.40
N VAL A 78 -14.76 5.67 -5.72
CA VAL A 78 -15.43 6.57 -6.67
C VAL A 78 -16.59 5.88 -7.38
N ASP A 79 -17.57 6.64 -7.82
CA ASP A 79 -18.64 6.13 -8.66
C ASP A 79 -18.10 5.81 -10.05
N PHE A 80 -18.50 4.65 -10.60
CA PHE A 80 -18.18 4.31 -11.97
C PHE A 80 -18.79 5.34 -12.94
N ALA A 81 -17.96 5.98 -13.75
CA ALA A 81 -18.30 7.01 -14.71
C ALA A 81 -17.42 6.87 -15.94
N SER A 82 -17.72 7.58 -17.03
CA SER A 82 -16.88 7.51 -18.24
C SER A 82 -15.46 8.06 -18.02
N THR A 83 -15.30 9.05 -17.14
CA THR A 83 -13.99 9.66 -16.86
C THR A 83 -13.94 10.17 -15.43
N VAL A 84 -12.85 9.87 -14.73
CA VAL A 84 -12.54 10.41 -13.39
C VAL A 84 -11.16 11.03 -13.41
N GLY A 85 -11.08 12.33 -13.16
CA GLY A 85 -9.86 13.11 -13.28
C GLY A 85 -9.46 13.36 -14.73
N THR A 86 -8.64 14.38 -14.94
CA THR A 86 -8.04 14.72 -16.24
C THR A 86 -6.54 14.94 -16.05
N TYR A 87 -5.80 15.08 -17.16
CA TYR A 87 -4.36 15.38 -17.07
C TYR A 87 -4.09 16.71 -16.35
N GLN A 88 -4.92 17.75 -16.57
CA GLN A 88 -4.77 19.06 -15.91
C GLN A 88 -5.34 19.09 -14.49
N ARG A 89 -6.32 18.24 -14.20
CA ARG A 89 -6.99 18.10 -12.89
C ARG A 89 -7.13 16.64 -12.52
N PRO A 90 -6.02 15.97 -12.17
CA PRO A 90 -6.08 14.57 -11.78
C PRO A 90 -6.88 14.43 -10.47
N MET A 91 -7.52 13.29 -10.29
CA MET A 91 -8.09 12.92 -9.01
C MET A 91 -6.96 12.78 -7.97
N ALA A 92 -7.10 13.40 -6.81
CA ALA A 92 -6.16 13.18 -5.72
C ALA A 92 -6.30 11.74 -5.22
N LEU A 93 -5.18 11.03 -5.16
CA LEU A 93 -5.11 9.69 -4.62
C LEU A 93 -4.43 9.78 -3.25
N ASN A 94 -5.21 9.64 -2.18
CA ASN A 94 -4.68 9.68 -0.82
C ASN A 94 -3.80 8.47 -0.56
N THR A 95 -2.51 8.64 -0.83
CA THR A 95 -1.50 7.62 -0.56
C THR A 95 -0.95 7.80 0.84
N PRO A 96 -0.78 6.70 1.61
CA PRO A 96 -0.10 6.80 2.90
C PRO A 96 1.30 7.38 2.67
N THR A 97 1.80 8.14 3.63
CA THR A 97 3.16 8.69 3.57
C THR A 97 4.15 7.53 3.63
N LEU A 98 4.61 7.09 2.46
CA LEU A 98 5.56 5.99 2.28
C LEU A 98 7.02 6.51 2.43
N THR A 99 7.23 7.45 3.33
CA THR A 99 8.57 7.91 3.69
C THR A 99 9.20 6.83 4.53
N GLY A 100 10.05 5.97 3.96
CA GLY A 100 11.06 5.11 4.59
C GLY A 100 10.91 4.62 6.04
N ILE A 101 9.79 4.90 6.64
CA ILE A 101 9.28 4.50 7.93
C ILE A 101 8.01 3.72 7.60
N ASP A 102 8.11 2.39 7.53
CA ASP A 102 6.95 1.53 7.37
C ASP A 102 6.06 1.63 8.62
N SER A 103 5.22 2.67 8.67
CA SER A 103 4.12 2.71 9.62
C SER A 103 2.90 2.07 8.97
N VAL A 104 2.82 0.77 9.01
CA VAL A 104 1.59 0.07 8.67
C VAL A 104 0.66 0.21 9.86
N THR A 105 -0.33 1.06 9.74
CA THR A 105 -1.46 1.08 10.65
C THR A 105 -2.33 -0.13 10.35
N GLY A 106 -1.97 -1.28 10.88
CA GLY A 106 -2.88 -2.43 10.96
C GLY A 106 -3.98 -2.06 11.96
N ASP A 107 -5.13 -2.65 11.77
CA ASP A 107 -6.44 -2.52 12.41
C ASP A 107 -6.46 -2.40 13.96
N GLN A 108 -5.64 -1.55 14.56
CA GLN A 108 -5.65 -1.16 15.99
C GLN A 108 -4.68 0.01 16.31
N GLY A 109 -4.27 0.83 15.33
CA GLY A 109 -3.42 1.99 15.61
C GLY A 109 -1.99 1.63 16.06
N VAL A 110 -1.49 0.45 15.72
CA VAL A 110 -0.13 0.00 16.07
C VAL A 110 0.83 0.35 14.95
N ALA A 111 1.81 1.19 15.24
CA ALA A 111 2.92 1.50 14.34
C ALA A 111 4.18 0.73 14.76
N VAL A 112 4.84 0.05 13.80
CA VAL A 112 6.14 -0.59 13.99
C VAL A 112 7.10 -0.05 12.96
N TYR A 113 8.19 0.59 13.39
CA TYR A 113 9.13 1.25 12.50
C TYR A 113 10.58 1.20 13.03
N LEU A 114 11.54 1.59 12.19
CA LEU A 114 12.95 1.72 12.57
C LEU A 114 13.29 3.19 12.81
N ASP A 115 13.86 3.48 13.97
CA ASP A 115 14.46 4.77 14.29
C ASP A 115 15.94 4.56 14.65
N GLY A 116 16.84 5.16 13.88
CA GLY A 116 18.29 5.07 14.12
C GLY A 116 18.86 3.63 14.17
N GLY A 117 18.15 2.63 13.62
CA GLY A 117 18.51 1.20 13.70
C GLY A 117 17.96 0.48 14.91
N ARG A 118 16.97 1.07 15.56
CA ARG A 118 16.20 0.49 16.65
C ARG A 118 14.77 0.27 16.22
N VAL A 119 14.17 -0.86 16.56
CA VAL A 119 12.75 -1.11 16.34
C VAL A 119 11.92 -0.35 17.38
N VAL A 120 10.99 0.45 16.91
CA VAL A 120 10.03 1.20 17.75
C VAL A 120 8.64 0.67 17.48
N VAL A 121 7.90 0.41 18.56
CA VAL A 121 6.47 0.04 18.53
C VAL A 121 5.70 1.16 19.21
N ALA A 122 4.73 1.75 18.51
CA ALA A 122 3.89 2.82 19.02
C ALA A 122 2.41 2.47 18.87
N GLY A 123 1.55 3.07 19.71
CA GLY A 123 0.10 2.89 19.66
C GLY A 123 -0.43 1.69 20.45
N VAL A 124 0.44 0.80 20.94
CA VAL A 124 0.04 -0.36 21.77
C VAL A 124 1.13 -0.73 22.77
N ALA A 125 0.73 -1.32 23.89
CA ALA A 125 1.68 -1.96 24.80
C ALA A 125 2.09 -3.32 24.21
N ALA A 126 3.37 -3.44 23.83
CA ALA A 126 3.95 -4.69 23.38
C ALA A 126 4.34 -5.56 24.57
N GLU A 127 3.83 -6.81 24.60
CA GLU A 127 4.27 -7.83 25.57
C GLU A 127 5.66 -8.37 25.23
N SER A 128 5.94 -8.52 23.92
CA SER A 128 7.27 -8.90 23.42
C SER A 128 7.48 -8.41 22.01
N VAL A 129 8.73 -8.10 21.66
CA VAL A 129 9.19 -7.73 20.32
C VAL A 129 10.32 -8.69 19.94
N GLU A 130 10.14 -9.40 18.83
CA GLU A 130 11.14 -10.29 18.26
C GLU A 130 11.51 -9.80 16.86
N VAL A 131 12.81 -9.76 16.59
CA VAL A 131 13.35 -9.29 15.30
C VAL A 131 14.16 -10.41 14.68
N TYR A 132 13.91 -10.67 13.40
CA TYR A 132 14.60 -11.69 12.61
C TYR A 132 15.24 -11.03 11.39
N ASN A 133 16.46 -11.42 11.06
CA ASN A 133 17.12 -10.99 9.83
C ASN A 133 16.63 -11.79 8.60
N ALA A 134 17.13 -11.45 7.41
CA ALA A 134 16.77 -12.13 6.16
C ALA A 134 17.10 -13.64 6.14
N SER A 135 18.02 -14.09 6.99
CA SER A 135 18.34 -15.52 7.16
C SER A 135 17.44 -16.23 8.18
N GLY A 136 16.44 -15.55 8.73
CA GLY A 136 15.53 -16.09 9.75
C GLY A 136 16.14 -16.21 11.15
N MET A 137 17.33 -15.66 11.39
CA MET A 137 17.96 -15.64 12.70
C MET A 137 17.41 -14.50 13.54
N ARG A 138 17.12 -14.78 14.81
CA ARG A 138 16.71 -13.75 15.76
C ARG A 138 17.90 -12.83 16.08
N VAL A 139 17.66 -11.54 16.01
CA VAL A 139 18.66 -10.48 16.27
C VAL A 139 18.12 -9.52 17.34
N ALA A 140 19.00 -8.72 17.92
CA ALA A 140 18.58 -7.66 18.84
C ALA A 140 17.72 -6.61 18.12
N ALA A 141 16.77 -6.01 18.83
CA ALA A 141 15.92 -4.95 18.30
C ALA A 141 16.64 -3.58 18.18
N GLU A 142 17.90 -3.54 18.49
CA GLU A 142 18.77 -2.35 18.47
C GLU A 142 20.07 -2.65 17.73
N GLY A 143 20.69 -1.57 17.19
CA GLY A 143 21.96 -1.71 16.47
C GLY A 143 21.84 -2.43 15.14
N LEU A 144 20.64 -2.48 14.57
CA LEU A 144 20.39 -3.11 13.28
C LEU A 144 21.18 -2.38 12.18
N GLY A 145 21.89 -3.11 11.35
CA GLY A 145 22.57 -2.61 10.16
C GLY A 145 21.63 -2.44 8.97
N THR A 146 22.19 -2.10 7.81
CA THR A 146 21.47 -2.12 6.54
C THR A 146 20.96 -3.53 6.25
N GLY A 147 19.69 -3.70 5.90
CA GLY A 147 19.11 -5.01 5.61
C GLY A 147 17.60 -5.07 5.78
N VAL A 148 17.10 -6.29 5.61
CA VAL A 148 15.68 -6.64 5.76
C VAL A 148 15.48 -7.34 7.09
N TYR A 149 14.45 -6.95 7.81
CA TYR A 149 14.12 -7.49 9.12
C TYR A 149 12.64 -7.82 9.21
N VAL A 150 12.31 -8.97 9.76
CA VAL A 150 10.94 -9.35 10.11
C VAL A 150 10.76 -9.11 11.60
N VAL A 151 9.84 -8.25 11.97
CA VAL A 151 9.51 -7.91 13.36
C VAL A 151 8.20 -8.56 13.74
N ARG A 152 8.21 -9.33 14.80
CA ARG A 152 7.02 -9.92 15.42
C ARG A 152 6.75 -9.23 16.74
N VAL A 153 5.60 -8.60 16.85
CA VAL A 153 5.14 -7.90 18.06
C VAL A 153 3.98 -8.69 18.66
N LYS A 154 4.13 -9.16 19.88
CA LYS A 154 3.04 -9.78 20.63
C LYS A 154 2.37 -8.72 21.50
N THR A 155 1.05 -8.65 21.44
CA THR A 155 0.19 -7.75 22.21
C THR A 155 -0.88 -8.54 22.93
N ALA A 156 -1.60 -7.94 23.86
CA ALA A 156 -2.73 -8.57 24.55
C ALA A 156 -3.86 -9.02 23.61
N SER A 157 -3.98 -8.37 22.43
CA SER A 157 -5.00 -8.65 21.41
C SER A 157 -4.54 -9.61 20.30
N GLY A 158 -3.26 -10.00 20.27
CA GLY A 158 -2.73 -10.91 19.26
C GLY A 158 -1.28 -10.64 18.86
N THR A 159 -0.85 -11.25 17.76
CA THR A 159 0.52 -11.13 17.26
C THR A 159 0.50 -10.36 15.92
N ILE A 160 1.32 -9.33 15.83
CA ILE A 160 1.51 -8.52 14.62
C ILE A 160 2.88 -8.86 14.04
N THR A 161 2.95 -9.11 12.75
CA THR A 161 4.23 -9.34 12.05
C THR A 161 4.42 -8.25 11.01
N ARG A 162 5.61 -7.66 10.95
CA ARG A 162 5.99 -6.61 10.00
C ARG A 162 7.36 -6.87 9.41
N THR A 163 7.52 -6.52 8.14
CA THR A 163 8.81 -6.52 7.47
C THR A 163 9.32 -5.08 7.40
N LEU A 164 10.51 -4.84 7.92
CA LEU A 164 11.16 -3.53 7.94
C LEU A 164 12.44 -3.56 7.09
N PHE A 165 12.71 -2.46 6.41
CA PHE A 165 13.92 -2.29 5.61
C PHE A 165 14.75 -1.16 6.19
N ARG A 166 16.06 -1.40 6.36
CA ARG A 166 17.03 -0.35 6.67
C ARG A 166 17.99 -0.18 5.50
N ARG A 167 18.03 1.01 4.96
CA ARG A 167 19.00 1.45 3.95
C ARG A 167 20.27 2.00 4.59
#